data_6ecfb29283f4b8f7c2bb80913a849a22
#
_entry.id   6ecfb29283f4b8f7c2bb80913a849a22
#
_cell.length_a   1.000
_cell.length_b   1.000
_cell.length_c   1.000
_cell.angle_alpha   90.00
_cell.angle_beta   90.00
_cell.angle_gamma   90.00
#
_symmetry.space_group_name_H-M   'P 1'
#
loop_
_entity.id
_entity.type
_entity.pdbx_description
1 polymer ?
#
loop_
_entity_poly.entity_id
_entity_poly.type
_entity_poly.pdbx_seq_one_letter_code
_entity_poly.pdbx_strand_id
1 'polypeptide(L)'
;SNEDTSCGIEEREVIIPAIDALAEKGVQAFGPYASDEFFGQGYFADFDGVMAMYHDQATTPFHSLYTEDGVIYTAGLPIIRTTADVTPNFSIAGTGHADETSFRHAIYLAIDAFRHRNDYDEASANPLPKLYHEKRDESEKVRFSIPKKHSNAPFNPNAEVKS
;
A
#
# COMPACT_ATOMS: atom_id res chain seq x y z
N SER A 1 2.54 -6.20 -15.01
CA SER A 1 3.02 -7.33 -14.20
C SER A 1 2.96 -8.68 -14.91
N ASN A 2 2.07 -8.88 -15.86
CA ASN A 2 2.03 -10.10 -16.70
C ASN A 2 2.59 -9.89 -18.10
N GLU A 3 3.19 -8.76 -18.37
CA GLU A 3 3.64 -8.36 -19.72
C GLU A 3 5.06 -8.83 -20.04
N ASP A 4 5.71 -9.48 -19.09
CA ASP A 4 7.00 -10.22 -19.21
C ASP A 4 8.11 -9.38 -19.78
N THR A 5 8.35 -8.28 -19.91
CA THR A 5 9.37 -7.50 -20.61
C THR A 5 8.98 -7.04 -22.03
N SER A 6 7.79 -7.41 -22.50
CA SER A 6 7.35 -6.97 -23.83
C SER A 6 6.99 -5.47 -23.88
N CYS A 7 6.56 -4.91 -22.73
CA CYS A 7 6.13 -3.51 -22.61
C CYS A 7 7.02 -2.67 -21.69
N GLY A 8 8.14 -3.21 -21.21
CA GLY A 8 9.07 -2.49 -20.33
C GLY A 8 9.92 -3.44 -19.49
N ILE A 9 10.93 -2.87 -18.84
CA ILE A 9 11.88 -3.61 -17.99
C ILE A 9 11.78 -3.21 -16.52
N GLU A 10 10.94 -2.22 -16.21
CA GLU A 10 10.88 -1.57 -14.89
C GLU A 10 10.47 -2.53 -13.79
N GLU A 11 9.56 -3.46 -14.07
CA GLU A 11 9.13 -4.46 -13.11
C GLU A 11 10.28 -5.38 -12.72
N ARG A 12 11.02 -5.85 -13.70
CA ARG A 12 12.13 -6.78 -13.48
C ARG A 12 13.37 -6.11 -12.89
N GLU A 13 13.70 -4.89 -13.35
CA GLU A 13 14.96 -4.23 -13.01
C GLU A 13 14.84 -3.28 -11.82
N VAL A 14 13.63 -2.82 -11.50
CA VAL A 14 13.42 -1.84 -10.42
C VAL A 14 12.47 -2.36 -9.35
N ILE A 15 11.27 -2.80 -9.72
CA ILE A 15 10.22 -3.10 -8.74
C ILE A 15 10.51 -4.39 -7.98
N ILE A 16 10.82 -5.48 -8.67
CA ILE A 16 11.12 -6.77 -8.02
C ILE A 16 12.35 -6.66 -7.11
N PRO A 17 13.49 -6.10 -7.55
CA PRO A 17 14.62 -5.88 -6.66
C PRO A 17 14.32 -4.98 -5.45
N ALA A 18 13.44 -3.98 -5.62
CA ALA A 18 13.01 -3.14 -4.51
C ALA A 18 12.18 -3.91 -3.47
N ILE A 19 11.28 -4.80 -3.91
CA ILE A 19 10.51 -5.68 -3.04
C ILE A 19 11.43 -6.63 -2.27
N ASP A 20 12.42 -7.22 -2.94
CA ASP A 20 13.42 -8.10 -2.30
C ASP A 20 14.23 -7.35 -1.24
N ALA A 21 14.68 -6.13 -1.55
CA ALA A 21 15.41 -5.27 -0.61
C ALA A 21 14.55 -4.84 0.60
N LEU A 22 13.24 -4.69 0.44
CA LEU A 22 12.31 -4.45 1.54
C LEU A 22 12.16 -5.67 2.44
N ALA A 23 12.08 -6.87 1.85
CA ALA A 23 12.03 -8.12 2.57
C ALA A 23 13.29 -8.34 3.44
N GLU A 24 14.49 -7.99 2.93
CA GLU A 24 15.74 -8.01 3.72
C GLU A 24 15.70 -7.06 4.93
N LYS A 25 14.97 -5.97 4.83
CA LYS A 25 14.76 -5.01 5.94
C LYS A 25 13.63 -5.42 6.89
N GLY A 26 12.98 -6.55 6.66
CA GLY A 26 11.87 -7.04 7.47
C GLY A 26 10.52 -6.39 7.15
N VAL A 27 10.41 -5.70 6.03
CA VAL A 27 9.14 -5.15 5.54
C VAL A 27 8.47 -6.16 4.63
N GLN A 28 7.23 -6.53 4.94
CA GLN A 28 6.45 -7.45 4.11
C GLN A 28 5.85 -6.69 2.92
N ALA A 29 6.48 -6.82 1.76
CA ALA A 29 6.02 -6.26 0.51
C ALA A 29 5.79 -7.38 -0.50
N PHE A 30 4.69 -7.31 -1.23
CA PHE A 30 4.26 -8.34 -2.19
C PHE A 30 3.92 -7.69 -3.52
N GLY A 31 4.18 -8.37 -4.60
CA GLY A 31 3.88 -7.91 -5.95
C GLY A 31 5.01 -8.22 -6.95
N PRO A 32 5.03 -7.57 -8.10
CA PRO A 32 3.99 -6.70 -8.65
C PRO A 32 2.74 -7.48 -9.07
N TYR A 33 1.58 -6.87 -8.93
CA TYR A 33 0.30 -7.41 -9.36
C TYR A 33 -0.26 -6.62 -10.55
N ALA A 34 -1.01 -7.27 -11.41
CA ALA A 34 -1.82 -6.59 -12.41
C ALA A 34 -2.98 -5.87 -11.70
N SER A 35 -3.19 -4.60 -12.03
CA SER A 35 -4.16 -3.76 -11.33
C SER A 35 -5.59 -4.27 -11.44
N ASP A 36 -5.99 -4.75 -12.62
CA ASP A 36 -7.29 -5.33 -12.92
C ASP A 36 -7.55 -6.62 -12.12
N GLU A 37 -6.56 -7.51 -12.05
CA GLU A 37 -6.65 -8.74 -11.27
C GLU A 37 -6.68 -8.44 -9.77
N PHE A 38 -5.79 -7.57 -9.31
CA PHE A 38 -5.66 -7.25 -7.88
C PHE A 38 -6.95 -6.67 -7.29
N PHE A 39 -7.54 -5.70 -7.96
CA PHE A 39 -8.79 -5.11 -7.50
C PHE A 39 -10.01 -5.94 -7.90
N GLY A 40 -10.01 -6.57 -9.07
CA GLY A 40 -11.12 -7.40 -9.54
C GLY A 40 -11.36 -8.66 -8.70
N GLN A 41 -10.31 -9.23 -8.12
CA GLN A 41 -10.39 -10.38 -7.22
C GLN A 41 -10.54 -10.00 -5.75
N GLY A 42 -10.47 -8.71 -5.43
CA GLY A 42 -10.59 -8.22 -4.05
C GLY A 42 -9.36 -8.46 -3.17
N TYR A 43 -8.20 -8.73 -3.74
CA TYR A 43 -6.96 -9.00 -2.98
C TYR A 43 -6.54 -7.84 -2.07
N PHE A 44 -6.96 -6.62 -2.39
CA PHE A 44 -6.65 -5.43 -1.59
C PHE A 44 -7.13 -5.54 -0.13
N ALA A 45 -8.13 -6.38 0.15
CA ALA A 45 -8.66 -6.57 1.51
C ALA A 45 -7.69 -7.31 2.44
N ASP A 46 -6.70 -8.01 1.88
CA ASP A 46 -5.70 -8.77 2.64
C ASP A 46 -4.44 -7.95 2.97
N PHE A 47 -4.40 -6.66 2.58
CA PHE A 47 -3.24 -5.80 2.74
C PHE A 47 -3.57 -4.55 3.57
N ASP A 48 -2.61 -4.11 4.38
CA ASP A 48 -2.70 -2.86 5.16
C ASP A 48 -2.57 -1.61 4.28
N GLY A 49 -1.94 -1.74 3.11
CA GLY A 49 -1.73 -0.65 2.18
C GLY A 49 -1.39 -1.14 0.77
N VAL A 50 -1.76 -0.35 -0.20
CA VAL A 50 -1.51 -0.60 -1.63
C VAL A 50 -0.70 0.53 -2.23
N MET A 51 0.42 0.20 -2.89
CA MET A 51 1.21 1.17 -3.64
C MET A 51 0.96 0.99 -5.13
N ALA A 52 0.39 2.01 -5.77
CA ALA A 52 0.21 2.04 -7.21
C ALA A 52 1.30 2.90 -7.87
N MET A 53 1.76 2.49 -9.05
CA MET A 53 2.79 3.21 -9.79
C MET A 53 2.23 4.44 -10.50
N TYR A 54 0.96 4.40 -10.91
CA TYR A 54 0.29 5.47 -11.62
C TYR A 54 -0.95 5.94 -10.88
N HIS A 55 -1.27 7.22 -11.03
CA HIS A 55 -2.38 7.87 -10.34
C HIS A 55 -3.72 7.18 -10.59
N ASP A 56 -4.03 6.85 -11.83
CA ASP A 56 -5.30 6.21 -12.22
C ASP A 56 -5.45 4.78 -11.69
N GLN A 57 -4.34 4.07 -11.50
CA GLN A 57 -4.35 2.73 -10.90
C GLN A 57 -4.80 2.73 -9.44
N ALA A 58 -4.60 3.84 -8.72
CA ALA A 58 -5.06 3.99 -7.34
C ALA A 58 -6.42 4.67 -7.26
N THR A 59 -6.61 5.78 -7.98
CA THR A 59 -7.80 6.62 -7.83
C THR A 59 -9.06 5.99 -8.41
N THR A 60 -8.97 5.25 -9.52
CA THR A 60 -10.12 4.58 -10.11
C THR A 60 -10.76 3.57 -9.16
N PRO A 61 -10.03 2.58 -8.62
CA PRO A 61 -10.61 1.65 -7.65
C PRO A 61 -11.00 2.35 -6.34
N PHE A 62 -10.22 3.34 -5.88
CA PHE A 62 -10.54 4.09 -4.67
C PHE A 62 -11.90 4.78 -4.79
N HIS A 63 -12.14 5.55 -5.86
CA HIS A 63 -13.42 6.22 -6.09
C HIS A 63 -14.57 5.26 -6.39
N SER A 64 -14.28 4.04 -6.80
CA SER A 64 -15.30 3.01 -7.00
C SER A 64 -15.76 2.37 -5.70
N LEU A 65 -14.87 2.31 -4.70
CA LEU A 65 -15.12 1.69 -3.41
C LEU A 65 -15.54 2.71 -2.34
N TYR A 66 -14.97 3.91 -2.38
CA TYR A 66 -15.12 4.96 -1.37
C TYR A 66 -15.39 6.31 -2.04
N THR A 67 -16.66 6.69 -2.11
CA THR A 67 -17.07 7.88 -2.86
C THR A 67 -17.13 9.16 -2.02
N GLU A 68 -17.22 9.08 -0.69
CA GLU A 68 -17.61 10.25 0.15
C GLU A 68 -16.57 10.66 1.21
N ASP A 69 -15.64 9.79 1.59
CA ASP A 69 -14.75 9.99 2.74
C ASP A 69 -13.26 10.17 2.38
N GLY A 70 -12.96 10.34 1.10
CA GLY A 70 -11.60 10.39 0.61
C GLY A 70 -10.80 11.60 1.11
N VAL A 71 -9.55 11.35 1.53
CA VAL A 71 -8.59 12.39 1.88
C VAL A 71 -7.27 12.14 1.19
N ILE A 72 -6.71 13.17 0.58
CA ILE A 72 -5.38 13.13 -0.01
C ILE A 72 -4.38 13.69 1.01
N TYR A 73 -3.40 12.88 1.40
CA TYR A 73 -2.25 13.28 2.19
C TYR A 73 -1.00 13.33 1.33
N THR A 74 -0.32 14.48 1.31
CA THR A 74 0.93 14.64 0.56
C THR A 74 2.12 14.35 1.47
N ALA A 75 2.74 13.19 1.30
CA ALA A 75 3.92 12.79 2.07
C ALA A 75 5.23 13.40 1.51
N GLY A 76 6.29 13.39 2.33
CA GLY A 76 7.62 13.84 1.93
C GLY A 76 7.84 15.35 1.96
N LEU A 77 6.89 16.13 2.44
CA LEU A 77 7.04 17.56 2.63
C LEU A 77 7.44 17.92 4.08
N PRO A 78 8.17 19.01 4.30
CA PRO A 78 8.46 19.52 5.65
C PRO A 78 7.20 20.04 6.37
N ILE A 79 6.15 20.34 5.63
CA ILE A 79 4.83 20.76 6.11
C ILE A 79 3.83 19.61 5.99
N ILE A 80 2.77 19.66 6.78
CA ILE A 80 1.62 18.76 6.64
C ILE A 80 0.67 19.36 5.62
N ARG A 81 0.36 18.58 4.59
CA ARG A 81 -0.59 18.96 3.54
C ARG A 81 -1.63 17.87 3.38
N THR A 82 -2.86 18.21 3.65
CA THR A 82 -4.05 17.38 3.40
C THR A 82 -5.01 18.13 2.50
N THR A 83 -5.75 17.41 1.68
CA THR A 83 -6.85 17.97 0.86
C THR A 83 -8.00 16.99 0.85
N ALA A 84 -9.21 17.51 0.77
CA ALA A 84 -10.38 16.68 0.49
C ALA A 84 -10.24 16.05 -0.90
N ASP A 85 -10.58 14.78 -0.99
CA ASP A 85 -10.63 14.05 -2.27
C ASP A 85 -12.05 14.16 -2.82
N VAL A 86 -12.35 15.32 -3.41
CA VAL A 86 -13.67 15.63 -3.97
C VAL A 86 -13.54 16.04 -5.42
N THR A 87 -14.42 15.52 -6.25
CA THR A 87 -14.52 15.96 -7.65
C THR A 87 -15.23 17.34 -7.69
N PRO A 88 -14.66 18.33 -8.41
CA PRO A 88 -15.32 19.61 -8.57
C PRO A 88 -16.71 19.44 -9.18
N ASN A 89 -17.73 19.90 -8.46
CA ASN A 89 -19.11 19.84 -8.92
C ASN A 89 -19.72 21.25 -8.93
N PHE A 90 -19.59 21.92 -10.06
CA PHE A 90 -20.09 23.27 -10.24
C PHE A 90 -21.63 23.36 -10.25
N SER A 91 -22.33 22.25 -10.48
CA SER A 91 -23.81 22.24 -10.53
C SER A 91 -24.46 22.48 -9.18
N ILE A 92 -23.75 22.17 -8.08
CA ILE A 92 -24.25 22.41 -6.71
C ILE A 92 -23.73 23.72 -6.11
N ALA A 93 -22.95 24.50 -6.86
CA ALA A 93 -22.42 25.76 -6.37
C ALA A 93 -23.55 26.75 -6.00
N GLY A 94 -23.51 27.28 -4.80
CA GLY A 94 -24.53 28.20 -4.28
C GLY A 94 -25.83 27.56 -3.83
N THR A 95 -26.01 26.25 -3.93
CA THR A 95 -27.26 25.55 -3.51
C THR A 95 -27.31 25.21 -2.02
N GLY A 96 -26.16 25.22 -1.34
CA GLY A 96 -26.05 24.80 0.06
C GLY A 96 -26.08 23.29 0.28
N HIS A 97 -25.99 22.47 -0.77
CA HIS A 97 -26.06 21.02 -0.72
C HIS A 97 -24.67 20.33 -0.86
N ALA A 98 -23.58 21.09 -0.74
CA ALA A 98 -22.24 20.50 -0.77
C ALA A 98 -21.99 19.67 0.49
N ASP A 99 -21.45 18.45 0.31
CA ASP A 99 -21.00 17.62 1.42
C ASP A 99 -19.62 18.07 1.90
N GLU A 100 -19.51 18.37 3.18
CA GLU A 100 -18.27 18.82 3.82
C GLU A 100 -17.47 17.66 4.48
N THR A 101 -17.94 16.44 4.43
CA THR A 101 -17.38 15.29 5.18
C THR A 101 -15.92 15.05 4.84
N SER A 102 -15.57 14.96 3.58
CA SER A 102 -14.19 14.76 3.14
C SER A 102 -13.26 15.92 3.56
N PHE A 103 -13.74 17.16 3.51
CA PHE A 103 -12.98 18.32 3.97
C PHE A 103 -12.77 18.32 5.49
N ARG A 104 -13.77 17.92 6.24
CA ARG A 104 -13.70 17.76 7.70
C ARG A 104 -12.68 16.68 8.08
N HIS A 105 -12.70 15.55 7.39
CA HIS A 105 -11.72 14.48 7.58
C HIS A 105 -10.30 14.92 7.23
N ALA A 106 -10.13 15.73 6.20
CA ALA A 106 -8.82 16.31 5.84
C ALA A 106 -8.26 17.20 6.96
N ILE A 107 -9.11 18.00 7.62
CA ILE A 107 -8.71 18.82 8.78
C ILE A 107 -8.29 17.92 9.96
N TYR A 108 -9.08 16.90 10.30
CA TYR A 108 -8.75 16.00 11.40
C TYR A 108 -7.46 15.25 11.14
N LEU A 109 -7.27 14.73 9.93
CA LEU A 109 -6.03 14.07 9.55
C LEU A 109 -4.82 15.01 9.67
N ALA A 110 -4.96 16.28 9.29
CA ALA A 110 -3.88 17.26 9.44
C ALA A 110 -3.51 17.49 10.91
N ILE A 111 -4.50 17.59 11.79
CA ILE A 111 -4.30 17.78 13.23
C ILE A 111 -3.60 16.55 13.84
N ASP A 112 -4.07 15.35 13.51
CA ASP A 112 -3.52 14.11 14.04
C ASP A 112 -2.11 13.87 13.52
N ALA A 113 -1.85 14.10 12.24
CA ALA A 113 -0.52 14.00 11.68
C ALA A 113 0.46 15.00 12.32
N PHE A 114 0.00 16.22 12.65
CA PHE A 114 0.81 17.21 13.34
C PHE A 114 1.16 16.76 14.76
N ARG A 115 0.19 16.27 15.51
CA ARG A 115 0.39 15.76 16.88
C ARG A 115 1.35 14.57 16.87
N HIS A 116 1.11 13.57 16.04
CA HIS A 116 1.97 12.38 15.96
C HIS A 116 3.39 12.72 15.53
N ARG A 117 3.58 13.70 14.63
CA ARG A 117 4.92 14.15 14.25
C ARG A 117 5.63 14.81 15.42
N ASN A 118 4.97 15.69 16.15
CA ASN A 118 5.55 16.35 17.33
C ASN A 118 5.90 15.34 18.43
N ASP A 119 5.00 14.42 18.73
CA ASP A 119 5.21 13.37 19.73
C ASP A 119 6.41 12.48 19.37
N TYR A 120 6.53 12.13 18.08
CA TYR A 120 7.66 11.37 17.57
C TYR A 120 8.97 12.14 17.66
N ASP A 121 8.97 13.41 17.24
CA ASP A 121 10.14 14.27 17.26
C ASP A 121 10.61 14.52 18.70
N GLU A 122 9.69 14.76 19.64
CA GLU A 122 9.99 14.93 21.06
C GLU A 122 10.59 13.64 21.67
N ALA A 123 9.96 12.49 21.44
CA ALA A 123 10.44 11.20 21.92
C ALA A 123 11.80 10.82 21.32
N SER A 124 12.06 11.23 20.09
CA SER A 124 13.29 10.91 19.33
C SER A 124 14.41 11.94 19.51
N ALA A 125 14.12 13.10 20.09
CA ALA A 125 15.11 14.19 20.25
C ALA A 125 16.33 13.81 21.07
N ASN A 126 16.15 12.89 22.05
CA ASN A 126 17.24 12.42 22.90
C ASN A 126 17.11 10.91 23.17
N PRO A 127 17.34 10.06 22.15
CA PRO A 127 17.17 8.63 22.28
C PRO A 127 18.22 8.06 23.25
N LEU A 128 17.78 7.15 24.14
CA LEU A 128 18.71 6.45 25.00
C LEU A 128 19.74 5.68 24.16
N PRO A 129 21.04 5.78 24.51
CA PRO A 129 22.08 5.01 23.84
C PRO A 129 21.80 3.51 24.04
N LYS A 130 21.89 2.73 22.96
CA LYS A 130 21.80 1.27 23.06
C LYS A 130 23.01 0.75 23.81
N LEU A 131 22.82 0.43 25.10
CA LEU A 131 23.88 -0.08 25.97
C LEU A 131 24.30 -1.53 25.66
N TYR A 132 23.47 -2.26 24.92
CA TYR A 132 23.74 -3.64 24.52
C TYR A 132 23.61 -3.75 22.99
N HIS A 133 24.71 -4.14 22.36
CA HIS A 133 24.60 -4.82 21.09
C HIS A 133 24.11 -6.23 21.40
N GLU A 134 22.83 -6.48 21.31
CA GLU A 134 22.33 -7.84 21.19
C GLU A 134 23.04 -8.47 19.98
N LYS A 135 24.02 -9.34 20.28
CA LYS A 135 24.45 -10.30 19.27
C LYS A 135 23.25 -11.16 19.00
N ARG A 136 22.51 -10.83 17.94
CA ARG A 136 21.43 -11.67 17.45
C ARG A 136 22.04 -13.05 17.25
N ASP A 137 21.63 -14.00 18.08
CA ASP A 137 22.03 -15.38 17.93
C ASP A 137 21.53 -15.83 16.57
N GLU A 138 22.45 -16.09 15.64
CA GLU A 138 22.10 -16.51 14.28
C GLU A 138 21.37 -17.86 14.24
N SER A 139 21.34 -18.59 15.37
CA SER A 139 20.61 -19.85 15.53
C SER A 139 19.08 -19.66 15.57
N GLU A 140 18.58 -18.47 15.91
CA GLU A 140 17.14 -18.16 15.93
C GLU A 140 16.58 -17.57 14.64
N LYS A 141 17.30 -17.66 13.53
CA LYS A 141 16.70 -17.40 12.23
C LYS A 141 15.65 -18.47 11.95
N VAL A 142 14.44 -18.25 12.47
CA VAL A 142 13.26 -18.96 12.00
C VAL A 142 13.17 -18.67 10.50
N ARG A 143 13.65 -19.60 9.69
CA ARG A 143 13.49 -19.56 8.24
C ARG A 143 12.01 -19.83 7.97
N PHE A 144 11.21 -18.77 7.85
CA PHE A 144 9.94 -18.90 7.17
C PHE A 144 10.24 -19.35 5.75
N SER A 145 10.11 -20.65 5.52
CA SER A 145 10.14 -21.17 4.16
C SER A 145 8.91 -20.61 3.47
N ILE A 146 9.13 -19.68 2.54
CA ILE A 146 8.10 -19.25 1.61
C ILE A 146 7.50 -20.52 1.00
N PRO A 147 6.19 -20.78 1.11
CA PRO A 147 5.59 -21.94 0.48
C PRO A 147 5.91 -21.85 -1.01
N LYS A 148 6.61 -22.87 -1.53
CA LYS A 148 6.88 -22.95 -2.97
C LYS A 148 5.54 -22.87 -3.67
N LYS A 149 5.36 -21.86 -4.51
CA LYS A 149 4.23 -21.72 -5.42
C LYS A 149 3.96 -23.11 -6.01
N HIS A 150 2.76 -23.64 -5.78
CA HIS A 150 2.37 -24.91 -6.36
C HIS A 150 2.58 -24.79 -7.86
N SER A 151 3.53 -25.56 -8.40
CA SER A 151 3.68 -25.67 -9.85
C SER A 151 2.32 -26.13 -10.37
N ASN A 152 1.71 -25.33 -11.25
CA ASN A 152 0.54 -25.71 -11.99
C ASN A 152 0.89 -26.99 -12.78
N ALA A 153 0.61 -28.14 -12.20
CA ALA A 153 0.62 -29.37 -12.95
C ALA A 153 -0.52 -29.21 -14.00
N PRO A 154 -0.25 -29.50 -15.27
CA PRO A 154 -1.26 -29.40 -16.30
C PRO A 154 -2.44 -30.29 -15.89
N PHE A 155 -3.65 -29.75 -15.96
CA PHE A 155 -4.91 -30.46 -15.74
C PHE A 155 -4.93 -31.69 -16.64
N ASN A 156 -4.94 -32.88 -16.04
CA ASN A 156 -5.09 -34.13 -16.76
C ASN A 156 -6.57 -34.50 -16.78
N PRO A 157 -7.27 -34.41 -17.93
CA PRO A 157 -8.70 -34.66 -18.03
C PRO A 157 -9.08 -36.15 -17.89
N ASN A 158 -8.11 -37.07 -17.77
CA ASN A 158 -8.32 -38.53 -17.72
C ASN A 158 -8.04 -39.15 -16.35
N ALA A 159 -8.05 -38.41 -15.26
CA ALA A 159 -7.96 -39.00 -13.93
C ALA A 159 -9.29 -39.68 -13.58
N GLU A 160 -9.36 -41.00 -13.70
CA GLU A 160 -10.49 -41.81 -13.27
C GLU A 160 -10.76 -41.63 -11.78
N VAL A 161 -11.98 -41.21 -11.47
CA VAL A 161 -12.55 -41.23 -10.10
C VAL A 161 -12.74 -42.69 -9.72
N LYS A 162 -11.85 -43.24 -8.89
CA LYS A 162 -12.13 -44.54 -8.24
C LYS A 162 -13.09 -44.30 -7.08
N SER A 163 -14.24 -44.91 -7.24
CA SER A 163 -15.32 -45.06 -6.24
C SER A 163 -14.85 -45.68 -4.93
#